data_9a1d7d2b709162a380174ba836b0d13a
#
_entry.id   9a1d7d2b709162a380174ba836b0d13a
#
_cell.length_a   1.000
_cell.length_b   1.000
_cell.length_c   1.000
_cell.angle_alpha   90.00
_cell.angle_beta   90.00
_cell.angle_gamma   90.00
#
_symmetry.space_group_name_H-M   'P 1'
#
loop_
_entity.id
_entity.type
_entity.pdbx_description
1 polymer ?
#
loop_
_entity_poly.entity_id
_entity_poly.type
_entity_poly.pdbx_seq_one_letter_code
_entity_poly.pdbx_strand_id
1 'polypeptide(L)'
;VPEDAELLESSGLFGDVATPDEFVKEGSSKEWAAGARYSYWVGVVLLGTFITGLINAAPPRFTDPAWQLNLISLLLGSGVIALIGALLICLARIFDQSDRQLQKRAQLVRKLATWVALGWLLLIPLQLFLGMRVMNNQGRSELEQIQALERFAKSVRDANSELELRQAMAQVPNQPPLPPLTVPVPVAKANLLAQFQKTINTAKNNQEQGSSNRLQNWLKEAFRNSLQSLLLTAGFLALGKHRLLEDSSKPRSQLEVQRRRR
;
A
#
# COMPACT_ATOMS: atom_id res chain seq x y z
N VAL A 1 -14.85 -26.35 88.89
CA VAL A 1 -14.47 -25.01 88.53
C VAL A 1 -13.23 -25.14 87.66
N PRO A 2 -13.23 -24.86 86.37
CA PRO A 2 -13.42 -23.55 85.72
C PRO A 2 -14.23 -23.65 84.43
N GLU A 3 -15.18 -22.69 84.27
CA GLU A 3 -16.13 -22.56 83.16
C GLU A 3 -15.93 -21.27 82.34
N ASP A 4 -14.73 -20.71 82.30
CA ASP A 4 -14.51 -19.40 81.70
C ASP A 4 -13.56 -19.40 80.46
N ALA A 5 -13.36 -20.55 79.79
CA ALA A 5 -12.47 -20.62 78.61
C ALA A 5 -13.19 -20.57 77.22
N GLU A 6 -14.52 -20.41 77.18
CA GLU A 6 -15.29 -20.52 75.89
C GLU A 6 -15.80 -19.23 75.28
N LEU A 7 -15.43 -18.06 75.85
CA LEU A 7 -15.98 -16.78 75.38
C LEU A 7 -15.05 -15.89 74.58
N LEU A 8 -13.86 -16.37 74.13
CA LEU A 8 -12.88 -15.57 73.36
C LEU A 8 -12.76 -15.98 71.90
N GLU A 9 -13.55 -16.94 71.41
CA GLU A 9 -13.46 -17.43 69.99
C GLU A 9 -14.48 -16.76 69.06
N SER A 10 -15.31 -15.84 69.50
CA SER A 10 -16.34 -15.20 68.63
C SER A 10 -16.09 -13.72 68.25
N SER A 11 -14.89 -13.18 68.50
CA SER A 11 -14.55 -11.87 67.90
C SER A 11 -13.89 -12.08 66.55
N GLY A 12 -14.72 -12.19 65.50
CA GLY A 12 -14.31 -12.16 64.06
C GLY A 12 -13.64 -10.85 63.65
N LEU A 13 -12.58 -10.45 64.35
CA LEU A 13 -11.83 -9.18 64.19
C LEU A 13 -10.50 -9.38 63.45
N PHE A 14 -10.17 -10.62 63.05
CA PHE A 14 -9.14 -10.83 62.09
C PHE A 14 -9.77 -10.84 60.69
N GLY A 15 -10.02 -9.61 60.21
CA GLY A 15 -10.27 -9.40 58.79
C GLY A 15 -9.24 -10.19 57.99
N ASP A 16 -9.71 -10.90 56.97
CA ASP A 16 -8.85 -11.65 56.01
C ASP A 16 -7.63 -10.83 55.69
N VAL A 17 -6.51 -11.13 56.37
CA VAL A 17 -5.19 -10.60 55.97
C VAL A 17 -4.85 -11.31 54.68
N ALA A 18 -5.08 -10.60 53.56
CA ALA A 18 -4.72 -11.09 52.22
C ALA A 18 -3.33 -11.70 52.28
N THR A 19 -3.21 -12.93 51.83
CA THR A 19 -1.97 -13.66 51.81
C THR A 19 -0.96 -12.94 50.90
N PRO A 20 0.36 -12.98 51.22
CA PRO A 20 1.37 -12.36 50.35
C PRO A 20 1.27 -12.76 48.88
N ASP A 21 0.78 -13.96 48.59
CA ASP A 21 0.52 -14.46 47.23
C ASP A 21 -0.64 -13.76 46.51
N GLU A 22 -1.62 -13.23 47.23
CA GLU A 22 -2.72 -12.45 46.65
C GLU A 22 -2.26 -11.05 46.26
N PHE A 23 -1.40 -10.41 47.06
CA PHE A 23 -0.79 -9.12 46.71
C PHE A 23 0.10 -9.21 45.47
N VAL A 24 0.87 -10.27 45.33
CA VAL A 24 1.73 -10.50 44.15
C VAL A 24 0.88 -10.73 42.89
N LYS A 25 -0.22 -11.50 42.98
CA LYS A 25 -1.14 -11.70 41.85
C LYS A 25 -1.86 -10.43 41.45
N GLU A 26 -2.28 -9.60 42.38
CA GLU A 26 -3.02 -8.36 42.11
C GLU A 26 -2.09 -7.29 41.49
N GLY A 27 -0.87 -7.16 41.95
CA GLY A 27 0.16 -6.28 41.33
C GLY A 27 0.45 -6.67 39.90
N SER A 28 0.67 -7.96 39.65
CA SER A 28 0.91 -8.50 38.30
C SER A 28 -0.28 -8.25 37.36
N SER A 29 -1.53 -8.42 37.82
CA SER A 29 -2.71 -8.21 36.98
C SER A 29 -2.89 -6.74 36.54
N LYS A 30 -2.57 -5.78 37.40
CA LYS A 30 -2.65 -4.34 37.11
C LYS A 30 -1.60 -3.90 36.10
N GLU A 31 -0.37 -4.45 36.18
CA GLU A 31 0.69 -4.19 35.20
C GLU A 31 0.33 -4.72 33.81
N TRP A 32 -0.21 -5.92 33.71
CA TRP A 32 -0.68 -6.50 32.44
C TRP A 32 -1.81 -5.69 31.82
N ALA A 33 -2.77 -5.21 32.61
CA ALA A 33 -3.85 -4.35 32.15
C ALA A 33 -3.34 -2.99 31.64
N ALA A 34 -2.32 -2.40 32.29
CA ALA A 34 -1.68 -1.19 31.79
C ALA A 34 -0.95 -1.43 30.46
N GLY A 35 -0.23 -2.54 30.33
CA GLY A 35 0.42 -2.96 29.09
C GLY A 35 -0.59 -3.18 27.94
N ALA A 36 -1.75 -3.77 28.23
CA ALA A 36 -2.82 -3.96 27.25
C ALA A 36 -3.35 -2.62 26.71
N ARG A 37 -3.61 -1.66 27.58
CA ARG A 37 -4.07 -0.32 27.16
C ARG A 37 -3.04 0.40 26.33
N TYR A 38 -1.78 0.34 26.71
CA TYR A 38 -0.68 0.95 25.95
C TYR A 38 -0.56 0.33 24.54
N SER A 39 -0.53 -0.99 24.45
CA SER A 39 -0.48 -1.71 23.16
C SER A 39 -1.67 -1.36 22.27
N TYR A 40 -2.86 -1.25 22.85
CA TYR A 40 -4.06 -0.83 22.11
C TYR A 40 -3.92 0.57 21.51
N TRP A 41 -3.50 1.57 22.33
CA TRP A 41 -3.36 2.93 21.85
C TRP A 41 -2.26 3.09 20.79
N VAL A 42 -1.13 2.42 20.97
CA VAL A 42 -0.07 2.39 19.96
C VAL A 42 -0.59 1.79 18.65
N GLY A 43 -1.34 0.69 18.71
CA GLY A 43 -1.98 0.09 17.54
C GLY A 43 -2.95 1.04 16.84
N VAL A 44 -3.77 1.78 17.58
CA VAL A 44 -4.69 2.79 17.03
C VAL A 44 -3.94 3.94 16.35
N VAL A 45 -2.87 4.44 16.96
CA VAL A 45 -2.04 5.50 16.38
C VAL A 45 -1.40 5.03 15.06
N LEU A 46 -0.86 3.82 15.01
CA LEU A 46 -0.28 3.26 13.78
C LEU A 46 -1.32 3.12 12.66
N LEU A 47 -2.53 2.65 12.97
CA LEU A 47 -3.62 2.59 11.99
C LEU A 47 -4.05 4.00 11.56
N GLY A 48 -4.10 4.96 12.48
CA GLY A 48 -4.38 6.36 12.17
C GLY A 48 -3.33 6.96 11.23
N THR A 49 -2.05 6.71 11.47
CA THR A 49 -0.95 7.14 10.61
C THR A 49 -1.08 6.55 9.21
N PHE A 50 -1.42 5.27 9.09
CA PHE A 50 -1.69 4.63 7.81
C PHE A 50 -2.83 5.31 7.04
N ILE A 51 -3.97 5.56 7.71
CA ILE A 51 -5.13 6.22 7.09
C ILE A 51 -4.79 7.65 6.67
N THR A 52 -4.07 8.40 7.51
CA THR A 52 -3.63 9.76 7.18
C THR A 52 -2.70 9.77 5.96
N GLY A 53 -1.79 8.81 5.87
CA GLY A 53 -0.93 8.62 4.68
C GLY A 53 -1.74 8.41 3.40
N LEU A 54 -2.81 7.61 3.46
CA LEU A 54 -3.71 7.40 2.33
C LEU A 54 -4.48 8.66 1.92
N ILE A 55 -4.98 9.42 2.88
CA ILE A 55 -5.70 10.68 2.62
C ILE A 55 -4.77 11.69 1.96
N ASN A 56 -3.54 11.81 2.41
CA ASN A 56 -2.55 12.73 1.84
C ASN A 56 -2.10 12.35 0.42
N ALA A 57 -2.18 11.07 0.05
CA ALA A 57 -1.89 10.62 -1.31
C ALA A 57 -2.99 10.96 -2.32
N ALA A 58 -4.14 11.41 -1.84
CA ALA A 58 -5.29 11.71 -2.67
C ALA A 58 -5.47 13.22 -2.92
N PRO A 59 -5.10 13.76 -4.11
CA PRO A 59 -6.17 14.25 -4.95
C PRO A 59 -6.54 13.12 -5.93
N PRO A 60 -7.83 12.73 -5.99
CA PRO A 60 -8.23 11.56 -6.75
C PRO A 60 -8.14 11.83 -8.26
N ARG A 61 -7.04 11.42 -8.87
CA ARG A 61 -6.92 11.30 -10.32
C ARG A 61 -7.21 9.86 -10.74
N PHE A 62 -8.43 9.40 -10.47
CA PHE A 62 -8.85 8.01 -10.70
C PHE A 62 -8.69 7.53 -12.15
N THR A 63 -8.58 8.44 -13.11
CA THR A 63 -8.39 8.13 -14.53
C THR A 63 -6.92 8.00 -14.93
N ASP A 64 -5.99 8.47 -14.10
CA ASP A 64 -4.55 8.42 -14.38
C ASP A 64 -3.93 7.11 -13.86
N PRO A 65 -3.51 6.19 -14.76
CA PRO A 65 -2.93 4.91 -14.34
C PRO A 65 -1.59 5.06 -13.62
N ALA A 66 -0.84 6.13 -13.88
CA ALA A 66 0.42 6.39 -13.18
C ALA A 66 0.16 6.76 -11.71
N TRP A 67 -0.84 7.60 -11.45
CA TRP A 67 -1.28 7.92 -10.10
C TRP A 67 -1.79 6.68 -9.35
N GLN A 68 -2.56 5.81 -10.02
CA GLN A 68 -3.06 4.57 -9.44
C GLN A 68 -1.92 3.63 -9.03
N LEU A 69 -0.87 3.50 -9.85
CA LEU A 69 0.32 2.70 -9.51
C LEU A 69 1.07 3.30 -8.31
N ASN A 70 1.21 4.63 -8.25
CA ASN A 70 1.85 5.30 -7.11
C ASN A 70 1.05 5.07 -5.81
N LEU A 71 -0.28 5.11 -5.88
CA LEU A 71 -1.16 4.79 -4.75
C LEU A 71 -0.97 3.34 -4.28
N ILE A 72 -0.87 2.38 -5.22
CA ILE A 72 -0.60 0.98 -4.88
C ILE A 72 0.76 0.83 -4.19
N SER A 73 1.81 1.48 -4.70
CA SER A 73 3.14 1.46 -4.09
C SER A 73 3.13 2.05 -2.68
N LEU A 74 2.38 3.13 -2.46
CA LEU A 74 2.21 3.74 -1.14
C LEU A 74 1.44 2.83 -0.19
N LEU A 75 0.36 2.20 -0.65
CA LEU A 75 -0.38 1.18 0.11
C LEU A 75 0.57 0.05 0.53
N LEU A 76 1.33 -0.52 -0.40
CA LEU A 76 2.26 -1.60 -0.12
C LEU A 76 3.32 -1.18 0.90
N GLY A 77 3.93 -0.01 0.72
CA GLY A 77 4.95 0.51 1.64
C GLY A 77 4.43 0.75 3.06
N SER A 78 3.22 1.28 3.20
CA SER A 78 2.59 1.57 4.49
C SER A 78 1.79 0.40 5.08
N GLY A 79 1.50 -0.65 4.31
CA GLY A 79 0.71 -1.80 4.72
C GLY A 79 1.31 -2.57 5.90
N VAL A 80 2.64 -2.58 6.03
CA VAL A 80 3.34 -3.17 7.18
C VAL A 80 2.98 -2.44 8.48
N ILE A 81 2.86 -1.12 8.44
CA ILE A 81 2.46 -0.30 9.61
C ILE A 81 1.04 -0.66 10.03
N ALA A 82 0.12 -0.81 9.05
CA ALA A 82 -1.25 -1.24 9.32
C ALA A 82 -1.31 -2.66 9.92
N LEU A 83 -0.48 -3.58 9.42
CA LEU A 83 -0.39 -4.95 9.94
C LEU A 83 0.10 -4.96 11.39
N ILE A 84 1.16 -4.21 11.70
CA ILE A 84 1.69 -4.08 13.08
C ILE A 84 0.64 -3.46 13.98
N GLY A 85 -0.04 -2.39 13.53
CA GLY A 85 -1.13 -1.76 14.30
C GLY A 85 -2.27 -2.73 14.62
N ALA A 86 -2.72 -3.51 13.65
CA ALA A 86 -3.74 -4.54 13.83
C ALA A 86 -3.28 -5.66 14.79
N LEU A 87 -2.02 -6.09 14.68
CA LEU A 87 -1.41 -7.08 15.56
C LEU A 87 -1.37 -6.60 17.01
N LEU A 88 -0.95 -5.35 17.25
CA LEU A 88 -0.90 -4.78 18.60
C LEU A 88 -2.30 -4.69 19.25
N ILE A 89 -3.33 -4.34 18.48
CA ILE A 89 -4.72 -4.34 18.98
C ILE A 89 -5.16 -5.76 19.35
N CYS A 90 -4.78 -6.76 18.55
CA CYS A 90 -5.08 -8.16 18.85
C CYS A 90 -4.30 -8.67 20.06
N LEU A 91 -3.05 -8.22 20.22
CA LEU A 91 -2.18 -8.57 21.36
C LEU A 91 -2.72 -7.98 22.68
N ALA A 92 -3.21 -6.74 22.64
CA ALA A 92 -3.83 -6.10 23.80
C ALA A 92 -4.94 -6.96 24.43
N ARG A 93 -5.73 -7.69 23.61
CA ARG A 93 -6.73 -8.64 24.09
C ARG A 93 -6.12 -9.83 24.85
N ILE A 94 -4.92 -10.26 24.48
CA ILE A 94 -4.25 -11.40 25.13
C ILE A 94 -3.80 -11.00 26.53
N PHE A 95 -3.36 -9.74 26.69
CA PHE A 95 -2.91 -9.21 27.98
C PHE A 95 -4.07 -8.90 28.94
N ASP A 96 -5.23 -8.46 28.43
CA ASP A 96 -6.42 -8.22 29.25
C ASP A 96 -7.64 -8.92 28.66
N GLN A 97 -7.89 -10.14 29.17
CA GLN A 97 -9.02 -10.96 28.76
C GLN A 97 -10.34 -10.56 29.46
N SER A 98 -10.27 -9.75 30.51
CA SER A 98 -11.44 -9.33 31.30
C SER A 98 -12.22 -8.19 30.65
N ASP A 99 -11.57 -7.35 29.86
CA ASP A 99 -12.21 -6.20 29.20
C ASP A 99 -13.03 -6.62 27.98
N ARG A 100 -14.36 -6.61 28.14
CA ARG A 100 -15.32 -6.93 27.05
C ARG A 100 -15.24 -5.95 25.88
N GLN A 101 -14.82 -4.70 26.09
CA GLN A 101 -14.69 -3.72 25.01
C GLN A 101 -13.49 -4.03 24.13
N LEU A 102 -12.34 -4.36 24.72
CA LEU A 102 -11.16 -4.80 24.00
C LEU A 102 -11.44 -6.06 23.18
N GLN A 103 -12.22 -7.00 23.74
CA GLN A 103 -12.62 -8.21 23.01
C GLN A 103 -13.45 -7.89 21.76
N LYS A 104 -14.46 -7.00 21.87
CA LYS A 104 -15.29 -6.60 20.73
C LYS A 104 -14.47 -5.90 19.64
N ARG A 105 -13.57 -4.98 20.03
CA ARG A 105 -12.68 -4.26 19.09
C ARG A 105 -11.70 -5.18 18.39
N ALA A 106 -11.07 -6.09 19.11
CA ALA A 106 -10.19 -7.10 18.53
C ALA A 106 -10.92 -8.03 17.56
N GLN A 107 -12.16 -8.42 17.86
CA GLN A 107 -12.99 -9.20 16.94
C GLN A 107 -13.33 -8.44 15.66
N LEU A 108 -13.61 -7.12 15.77
CA LEU A 108 -13.85 -6.29 14.59
C LEU A 108 -12.59 -6.18 13.73
N VAL A 109 -11.42 -5.92 14.33
CA VAL A 109 -10.13 -5.87 13.61
C VAL A 109 -9.86 -7.20 12.90
N ARG A 110 -10.10 -8.35 13.54
CA ARG A 110 -9.93 -9.67 12.92
C ARG A 110 -10.87 -9.90 11.74
N LYS A 111 -12.14 -9.48 11.84
CA LYS A 111 -13.08 -9.55 10.71
C LYS A 111 -12.61 -8.67 9.55
N LEU A 112 -12.19 -7.43 9.85
CA LEU A 112 -11.65 -6.53 8.85
C LEU A 112 -10.37 -7.07 8.23
N ALA A 113 -9.49 -7.70 9.01
CA ALA A 113 -8.24 -8.28 8.52
C ALA A 113 -8.45 -9.26 7.37
N THR A 114 -9.52 -10.06 7.41
CA THR A 114 -9.86 -11.00 6.32
C THR A 114 -10.24 -10.26 5.03
N TRP A 115 -11.05 -9.19 5.13
CA TRP A 115 -11.41 -8.35 3.98
C TRP A 115 -10.22 -7.58 3.43
N VAL A 116 -9.38 -7.07 4.32
CA VAL A 116 -8.13 -6.39 3.96
C VAL A 116 -7.19 -7.34 3.25
N ALA A 117 -7.05 -8.59 3.72
CA ALA A 117 -6.26 -9.62 3.04
C ALA A 117 -6.75 -9.88 1.61
N LEU A 118 -8.08 -9.96 1.41
CA LEU A 118 -8.67 -10.09 0.08
C LEU A 118 -8.33 -8.86 -0.79
N GLY A 119 -8.40 -7.66 -0.22
CA GLY A 119 -7.99 -6.43 -0.90
C GLY A 119 -6.54 -6.48 -1.37
N TRP A 120 -5.61 -6.90 -0.52
CA TRP A 120 -4.20 -7.07 -0.87
C TRP A 120 -4.00 -8.09 -2.00
N LEU A 121 -4.73 -9.19 -1.98
CA LEU A 121 -4.66 -10.19 -3.05
C LEU A 121 -5.13 -9.62 -4.39
N LEU A 122 -6.18 -8.80 -4.39
CA LEU A 122 -6.71 -8.14 -5.59
C LEU A 122 -5.77 -7.08 -6.15
N LEU A 123 -4.88 -6.50 -5.34
CA LEU A 123 -3.89 -5.54 -5.83
C LEU A 123 -2.90 -6.17 -6.82
N ILE A 124 -2.64 -7.49 -6.75
CA ILE A 124 -1.70 -8.16 -7.65
C ILE A 124 -2.16 -8.06 -9.12
N PRO A 125 -3.34 -8.56 -9.51
CA PRO A 125 -3.79 -8.43 -10.89
C PRO A 125 -4.02 -6.97 -11.30
N LEU A 126 -4.45 -6.11 -10.37
CA LEU A 126 -4.67 -4.70 -10.65
C LEU A 126 -3.37 -3.98 -11.01
N GLN A 127 -2.28 -4.18 -10.28
CA GLN A 127 -0.98 -3.55 -10.58
C GLN A 127 -0.41 -4.05 -11.91
N LEU A 128 -0.59 -5.34 -12.25
CA LEU A 128 -0.16 -5.88 -13.54
C LEU A 128 -0.93 -5.22 -14.69
N PHE A 129 -2.24 -5.11 -14.56
CA PHE A 129 -3.08 -4.45 -15.56
C PHE A 129 -2.72 -2.98 -15.76
N LEU A 130 -2.56 -2.22 -14.65
CA LEU A 130 -2.20 -0.81 -14.70
C LEU A 130 -0.79 -0.60 -15.26
N GLY A 131 0.16 -1.43 -14.89
CA GLY A 131 1.52 -1.36 -15.41
C GLY A 131 1.58 -1.57 -16.92
N MET A 132 0.85 -2.56 -17.46
CA MET A 132 0.73 -2.76 -18.90
C MET A 132 0.10 -1.53 -19.60
N ARG A 133 -0.92 -0.93 -18.98
CA ARG A 133 -1.58 0.25 -19.52
C ARG A 133 -0.63 1.46 -19.57
N VAL A 134 0.17 1.69 -18.52
CA VAL A 134 1.17 2.76 -18.50
C VAL A 134 2.23 2.54 -19.57
N MET A 135 2.76 1.32 -19.68
CA MET A 135 3.75 0.98 -20.73
C MET A 135 3.22 1.21 -22.14
N ASN A 136 1.97 0.79 -22.41
CA ASN A 136 1.35 1.00 -23.72
C ASN A 136 1.13 2.49 -24.02
N ASN A 137 0.73 3.28 -23.04
CA ASN A 137 0.56 4.72 -23.22
C ASN A 137 1.89 5.43 -23.50
N GLN A 138 2.95 5.07 -22.77
CA GLN A 138 4.29 5.61 -23.01
C GLN A 138 4.82 5.23 -24.41
N GLY A 139 4.66 3.96 -24.79
CA GLY A 139 5.06 3.51 -26.11
C GLY A 139 4.33 4.23 -27.25
N ARG A 140 3.03 4.50 -27.08
CA ARG A 140 2.23 5.28 -28.05
C ARG A 140 2.72 6.72 -28.15
N SER A 141 2.95 7.41 -27.04
CA SER A 141 3.41 8.79 -27.05
C SER A 141 4.79 8.95 -27.71
N GLU A 142 5.70 7.98 -27.52
CA GLU A 142 7.00 7.96 -28.18
C GLU A 142 6.87 7.74 -29.70
N LEU A 143 6.00 6.82 -30.12
CA LEU A 143 5.70 6.61 -31.54
C LEU A 143 5.12 7.85 -32.19
N GLU A 144 4.18 8.53 -31.52
CA GLU A 144 3.60 9.79 -32.00
C GLU A 144 4.64 10.88 -32.16
N GLN A 145 5.60 10.99 -31.24
CA GLN A 145 6.72 11.93 -31.34
C GLN A 145 7.63 11.58 -32.53
N ILE A 146 7.98 10.33 -32.74
CA ILE A 146 8.78 9.89 -33.88
C ILE A 146 8.05 10.18 -35.20
N GLN A 147 6.75 9.87 -35.29
CA GLN A 147 5.95 10.17 -36.45
C GLN A 147 5.82 11.68 -36.72
N ALA A 148 5.74 12.49 -35.67
CA ALA A 148 5.75 13.94 -35.81
C ALA A 148 7.08 14.42 -36.40
N LEU A 149 8.23 13.92 -35.91
CA LEU A 149 9.56 14.25 -36.45
C LEU A 149 9.69 13.80 -37.92
N GLU A 150 9.16 12.63 -38.28
CA GLU A 150 9.14 12.15 -39.66
C GLU A 150 8.30 13.04 -40.59
N ARG A 151 7.11 13.51 -40.09
CA ARG A 151 6.27 14.47 -40.83
C ARG A 151 7.04 15.78 -41.06
N PHE A 152 7.69 16.32 -40.02
CA PHE A 152 8.50 17.54 -40.15
C PHE A 152 9.65 17.35 -41.12
N ALA A 153 10.38 16.23 -41.03
CA ALA A 153 11.45 15.94 -41.99
C ALA A 153 10.91 15.87 -43.44
N LYS A 154 9.70 15.34 -43.63
CA LYS A 154 9.03 15.33 -44.92
C LYS A 154 8.69 16.73 -45.39
N SER A 155 8.08 17.58 -44.52
CA SER A 155 7.78 18.98 -44.88
C SER A 155 9.03 19.78 -45.25
N VAL A 156 10.15 19.58 -44.53
CA VAL A 156 11.44 20.19 -44.90
C VAL A 156 11.97 19.65 -46.23
N ARG A 157 11.77 18.35 -46.52
CA ARG A 157 12.18 17.73 -47.81
C ARG A 157 11.39 18.29 -48.99
N ASP A 158 10.10 18.57 -48.79
CA ASP A 158 9.19 19.05 -49.84
C ASP A 158 9.29 20.57 -50.07
N ALA A 159 9.87 21.33 -49.14
CA ALA A 159 10.09 22.77 -49.26
C ALA A 159 11.09 23.11 -50.38
N ASN A 160 10.71 23.99 -51.31
CA ASN A 160 11.53 24.39 -52.48
C ASN A 160 11.97 25.88 -52.34
N SER A 161 11.44 26.64 -51.43
CA SER A 161 11.77 28.04 -51.18
C SER A 161 12.20 28.30 -49.73
N GLU A 162 12.90 29.39 -49.50
CA GLU A 162 13.26 29.81 -48.14
C GLU A 162 12.03 30.07 -47.27
N LEU A 163 10.95 30.61 -47.88
CA LEU A 163 9.70 30.87 -47.14
C LEU A 163 9.04 29.58 -46.69
N GLU A 164 8.96 28.57 -47.58
CA GLU A 164 8.42 27.26 -47.27
C GLU A 164 9.24 26.53 -46.21
N LEU A 165 10.58 26.64 -46.26
CA LEU A 165 11.47 26.04 -45.28
C LEU A 165 11.25 26.66 -43.89
N ARG A 166 11.09 28.01 -43.82
CA ARG A 166 10.77 28.72 -42.58
C ARG A 166 9.38 28.29 -42.03
N GLN A 167 8.40 28.18 -42.91
CA GLN A 167 7.05 27.71 -42.52
C GLN A 167 7.09 26.27 -42.00
N ALA A 168 7.82 25.35 -42.64
CA ALA A 168 8.00 23.99 -42.17
C ALA A 168 8.66 23.95 -40.79
N MET A 169 9.68 24.76 -40.55
CA MET A 169 10.36 24.84 -39.25
C MET A 169 9.52 25.50 -38.17
N ALA A 170 8.67 26.47 -38.49
CA ALA A 170 7.75 27.09 -37.54
C ALA A 170 6.70 26.13 -36.98
N GLN A 171 6.45 25.00 -37.66
CA GLN A 171 5.56 23.95 -37.19
C GLN A 171 6.21 23.01 -36.16
N VAL A 172 7.54 23.07 -35.97
CA VAL A 172 8.26 22.23 -34.99
C VAL A 172 8.09 22.83 -33.59
N PRO A 173 7.45 22.12 -32.64
CA PRO A 173 7.27 22.63 -31.30
C PRO A 173 8.62 22.94 -30.62
N ASN A 174 8.69 24.06 -29.89
CA ASN A 174 9.86 24.48 -29.10
C ASN A 174 11.17 24.73 -29.88
N GLN A 175 11.11 24.89 -31.22
CA GLN A 175 12.28 25.37 -31.94
C GLN A 175 12.23 26.88 -32.14
N PRO A 176 13.36 27.59 -31.95
CA PRO A 176 13.42 29.00 -32.27
C PRO A 176 13.25 29.20 -33.78
N PRO A 177 12.67 30.36 -34.21
CA PRO A 177 12.52 30.68 -35.61
C PRO A 177 13.88 30.62 -36.30
N LEU A 178 13.94 30.08 -37.51
CA LEU A 178 15.15 30.04 -38.31
C LEU A 178 15.70 31.48 -38.54
N PRO A 179 16.98 31.70 -38.22
CA PRO A 179 17.61 32.96 -38.58
C PRO A 179 17.65 33.11 -40.12
N PRO A 180 17.89 34.35 -40.64
CA PRO A 180 18.08 34.52 -42.06
C PRO A 180 19.14 33.59 -42.61
N LEU A 181 18.80 32.86 -43.69
CA LEU A 181 19.73 31.89 -44.30
C LEU A 181 20.96 32.63 -44.88
N THR A 182 22.13 32.32 -44.36
CA THR A 182 23.42 32.77 -44.87
C THR A 182 24.01 31.88 -45.94
N VAL A 183 23.34 30.71 -46.16
CA VAL A 183 23.74 29.65 -47.12
C VAL A 183 22.62 29.38 -48.13
N PRO A 184 22.94 28.87 -49.35
CA PRO A 184 21.92 28.48 -50.32
C PRO A 184 20.89 27.49 -49.74
N VAL A 185 19.61 27.67 -50.13
CA VAL A 185 18.48 26.84 -49.63
C VAL A 185 18.76 25.33 -49.72
N PRO A 186 19.35 24.76 -50.82
CA PRO A 186 19.61 23.35 -50.88
C PRO A 186 20.61 22.84 -49.83
N VAL A 187 21.63 23.66 -49.49
CA VAL A 187 22.64 23.34 -48.47
C VAL A 187 22.02 23.36 -47.06
N ALA A 188 21.23 24.41 -46.75
CA ALA A 188 20.49 24.53 -45.50
C ALA A 188 19.52 23.36 -45.31
N LYS A 189 18.80 23.02 -46.35
CA LYS A 189 17.88 21.87 -46.40
C LYS A 189 18.60 20.53 -46.15
N ALA A 190 19.75 20.29 -46.81
CA ALA A 190 20.53 19.08 -46.60
C ALA A 190 21.01 18.95 -45.12
N ASN A 191 21.51 20.04 -44.54
CA ASN A 191 21.97 20.07 -43.17
C ASN A 191 20.82 19.80 -42.17
N LEU A 192 19.66 20.43 -42.38
CA LEU A 192 18.47 20.20 -41.54
C LEU A 192 17.97 18.77 -41.64
N LEU A 193 17.90 18.21 -42.87
CA LEU A 193 17.51 16.80 -43.08
C LEU A 193 18.46 15.83 -42.40
N ALA A 194 19.77 16.07 -42.48
CA ALA A 194 20.77 15.25 -41.78
C ALA A 194 20.60 15.30 -40.26
N GLN A 195 20.31 16.49 -39.73
CA GLN A 195 20.04 16.67 -38.31
C GLN A 195 18.75 15.95 -37.87
N PHE A 196 17.63 16.09 -38.60
CA PHE A 196 16.39 15.38 -38.33
C PHE A 196 16.59 13.86 -38.44
N GLN A 197 17.31 13.38 -39.48
CA GLN A 197 17.57 11.96 -39.61
C GLN A 197 18.36 11.38 -38.42
N LYS A 198 19.37 12.13 -37.97
CA LYS A 198 20.13 11.75 -36.76
C LYS A 198 19.23 11.70 -35.54
N THR A 199 18.37 12.72 -35.35
CA THR A 199 17.44 12.78 -34.22
C THR A 199 16.41 11.62 -34.26
N ILE A 200 15.83 11.35 -35.43
CA ILE A 200 14.90 10.23 -35.63
C ILE A 200 15.56 8.88 -35.34
N ASN A 201 16.78 8.65 -35.87
CA ASN A 201 17.51 7.42 -35.60
C ASN A 201 17.86 7.25 -34.12
N THR A 202 18.27 8.35 -33.45
CA THR A 202 18.54 8.33 -32.02
C THR A 202 17.25 8.04 -31.24
N ALA A 203 16.12 8.66 -31.62
CA ALA A 203 14.83 8.41 -30.98
C ALA A 203 14.36 6.95 -31.16
N LYS A 204 14.51 6.37 -32.35
CA LYS A 204 14.20 4.96 -32.62
C LYS A 204 15.07 4.01 -31.80
N ASN A 205 16.38 4.23 -31.76
CA ASN A 205 17.31 3.41 -30.99
C ASN A 205 17.00 3.52 -29.48
N ASN A 206 16.71 4.73 -28.99
CA ASN A 206 16.32 4.94 -27.59
C ASN A 206 14.99 4.25 -27.27
N GLN A 207 14.03 4.23 -28.21
CA GLN A 207 12.76 3.54 -28.04
C GLN A 207 12.97 2.02 -27.94
N GLU A 208 13.78 1.43 -28.82
CA GLU A 208 14.05 -0.02 -28.79
C GLU A 208 14.77 -0.44 -27.50
N GLN A 209 15.87 0.24 -27.15
CA GLN A 209 16.61 -0.03 -25.91
C GLN A 209 15.80 0.32 -24.67
N GLY A 210 15.08 1.45 -24.69
CA GLY A 210 14.23 1.90 -23.59
C GLY A 210 13.07 0.96 -23.32
N SER A 211 12.47 0.36 -24.36
CA SER A 211 11.36 -0.59 -24.20
C SER A 211 11.79 -1.85 -23.45
N SER A 212 12.95 -2.42 -23.79
CA SER A 212 13.50 -3.60 -23.12
C SER A 212 13.87 -3.32 -21.66
N ASN A 213 14.57 -2.20 -21.42
CA ASN A 213 14.96 -1.82 -20.06
C ASN A 213 13.75 -1.48 -19.18
N ARG A 214 12.73 -0.81 -19.74
CA ARG A 214 11.45 -0.51 -19.02
C ARG A 214 10.71 -1.79 -18.66
N LEU A 215 10.63 -2.74 -19.58
CA LEU A 215 9.98 -4.03 -19.30
C LEU A 215 10.69 -4.78 -18.18
N GLN A 216 12.01 -4.85 -18.21
CA GLN A 216 12.79 -5.51 -17.15
C GLN A 216 12.62 -4.82 -15.79
N ASN A 217 12.70 -3.49 -15.75
CA ASN A 217 12.54 -2.73 -14.51
C ASN A 217 11.11 -2.87 -13.96
N TRP A 218 10.11 -2.79 -14.84
CA TRP A 218 8.72 -3.00 -14.45
C TRP A 218 8.48 -4.42 -13.92
N LEU A 219 9.02 -5.46 -14.58
CA LEU A 219 8.90 -6.84 -14.09
C LEU A 219 9.51 -7.03 -12.71
N LYS A 220 10.71 -6.46 -12.47
CA LYS A 220 11.35 -6.50 -11.15
C LYS A 220 10.50 -5.83 -10.09
N GLU A 221 9.96 -4.67 -10.40
CA GLU A 221 9.10 -3.92 -9.49
C GLU A 221 7.76 -4.63 -9.24
N ALA A 222 7.11 -5.13 -10.30
CA ALA A 222 5.88 -5.90 -10.21
C ALA A 222 6.08 -7.18 -9.38
N PHE A 223 7.20 -7.89 -9.55
CA PHE A 223 7.53 -9.07 -8.76
C PHE A 223 7.73 -8.72 -7.28
N ARG A 224 8.53 -7.69 -6.98
CA ARG A 224 8.75 -7.22 -5.61
C ARG A 224 7.44 -6.84 -4.93
N ASN A 225 6.62 -6.04 -5.61
CA ASN A 225 5.34 -5.57 -5.09
C ASN A 225 4.33 -6.73 -4.91
N SER A 226 4.32 -7.70 -5.84
CA SER A 226 3.49 -8.90 -5.72
C SER A 226 3.90 -9.76 -4.52
N LEU A 227 5.19 -9.95 -4.30
CA LEU A 227 5.70 -10.69 -3.14
C LEU A 227 5.32 -9.98 -1.83
N GLN A 228 5.49 -8.67 -1.76
CA GLN A 228 5.09 -7.86 -0.60
C GLN A 228 3.59 -7.93 -0.35
N SER A 229 2.77 -7.87 -1.40
CA SER A 229 1.31 -8.05 -1.31
C SER A 229 0.93 -9.42 -0.78
N LEU A 230 1.59 -10.50 -1.23
CA LEU A 230 1.37 -11.86 -0.73
C LEU A 230 1.75 -11.99 0.75
N LEU A 231 2.87 -11.41 1.17
CA LEU A 231 3.29 -11.41 2.58
C LEU A 231 2.28 -10.67 3.47
N LEU A 232 1.81 -9.51 3.03
CA LEU A 232 0.76 -8.76 3.75
C LEU A 232 -0.55 -9.56 3.80
N THR A 233 -0.96 -10.18 2.68
CA THR A 233 -2.13 -11.06 2.62
C THR A 233 -2.00 -12.19 3.64
N ALA A 234 -0.86 -12.89 3.67
CA ALA A 234 -0.60 -13.97 4.62
C ALA A 234 -0.65 -13.48 6.07
N GLY A 235 -0.05 -12.31 6.36
CA GLY A 235 -0.09 -11.71 7.69
C GLY A 235 -1.51 -11.37 8.16
N PHE A 236 -2.31 -10.72 7.31
CA PHE A 236 -3.69 -10.40 7.63
C PHE A 236 -4.60 -11.64 7.71
N LEU A 237 -4.37 -12.66 6.87
CA LEU A 237 -5.08 -13.94 6.98
C LEU A 237 -4.74 -14.68 8.27
N ALA A 238 -3.47 -14.67 8.70
CA ALA A 238 -3.07 -15.28 9.98
C ALA A 238 -3.79 -14.62 11.16
N LEU A 239 -3.90 -13.27 11.16
CA LEU A 239 -4.69 -12.54 12.17
C LEU A 239 -6.17 -12.92 12.14
N GLY A 240 -6.76 -13.08 10.94
CA GLY A 240 -8.16 -13.47 10.77
C GLY A 240 -8.46 -14.91 11.17
N LYS A 241 -7.59 -15.87 10.80
CA LYS A 241 -7.78 -17.31 10.99
C LYS A 241 -7.74 -17.77 12.45
N HIS A 242 -7.02 -17.05 13.31
CA HIS A 242 -6.92 -17.40 14.74
C HIS A 242 -8.31 -17.56 15.42
N ARG A 243 -9.36 -17.03 14.80
CA ARG A 243 -10.75 -17.18 15.27
C ARG A 243 -11.32 -18.59 14.99
N LEU A 244 -10.95 -19.21 13.86
CA LEU A 244 -11.50 -20.51 13.45
C LEU A 244 -11.02 -21.63 14.37
N LEU A 245 -9.82 -21.49 14.96
CA LEU A 245 -9.27 -22.46 15.92
C LEU A 245 -9.91 -22.30 17.31
N GLU A 246 -10.28 -21.06 17.70
CA GLU A 246 -10.91 -20.78 18.99
C GLU A 246 -12.37 -21.26 19.04
N ASP A 247 -13.12 -21.18 17.93
CA ASP A 247 -14.50 -21.69 17.84
C ASP A 247 -14.54 -23.22 17.72
N SER A 248 -13.53 -23.84 17.13
CA SER A 248 -13.46 -25.31 17.03
C SER A 248 -13.08 -25.98 18.35
N SER A 249 -12.51 -25.25 19.30
CA SER A 249 -12.13 -25.77 20.63
C SER A 249 -13.26 -25.68 21.67
N LYS A 250 -14.40 -25.06 21.35
CA LYS A 250 -15.58 -25.11 22.23
C LYS A 250 -16.14 -26.52 22.25
N PRO A 251 -16.14 -27.20 23.40
CA PRO A 251 -16.65 -28.58 23.47
C PRO A 251 -18.12 -28.56 23.05
N ARG A 252 -18.47 -29.47 22.13
CA ARG A 252 -19.85 -29.70 21.59
C ARG A 252 -20.94 -29.73 22.67
N SER A 253 -20.56 -30.10 23.88
CA SER A 253 -21.44 -30.15 25.05
C SER A 253 -22.09 -28.80 25.43
N GLN A 254 -21.45 -27.68 25.18
CA GLN A 254 -22.05 -26.36 25.48
C GLN A 254 -23.08 -25.90 24.44
N LEU A 255 -22.96 -26.37 23.19
CA LEU A 255 -23.93 -26.07 22.13
C LEU A 255 -25.26 -26.87 22.33
N GLU A 256 -25.20 -28.08 22.88
CA GLU A 256 -26.38 -28.86 23.18
C GLU A 256 -27.17 -28.32 24.36
N VAL A 257 -26.49 -27.79 25.38
CA VAL A 257 -27.15 -27.15 26.54
C VAL A 257 -27.88 -25.86 26.14
N GLN A 258 -27.33 -25.06 25.20
CA GLN A 258 -28.02 -23.86 24.70
C GLN A 258 -29.20 -24.20 23.78
N ARG A 259 -29.16 -25.33 23.05
CA ARG A 259 -30.29 -25.79 22.22
C ARG A 259 -31.47 -26.29 23.03
N ARG A 260 -31.24 -26.82 24.26
CA ARG A 260 -32.32 -27.28 25.16
C ARG A 260 -32.99 -26.16 25.95
N ARG A 261 -32.45 -24.95 25.93
CA ARG A 261 -33.02 -23.76 26.62
C ARG A 261 -33.79 -22.79 25.71
N ARG A 262 -33.94 -23.11 24.44
CA ARG A 262 -34.86 -22.46 23.49
C ARG A 262 -36.02 -23.39 23.15
#